data_088f1a9680b760712d87830e1444838a
#
_entry.id   088f1a9680b760712d87830e1444838a
#
_cell.length_a   1.000
_cell.length_b   1.000
_cell.length_c   1.000
_cell.angle_alpha   90.00
_cell.angle_beta   90.00
_cell.angle_gamma   90.00
#
_symmetry.space_group_name_H-M   'P 1'
#
loop_
_entity.id
_entity.type
_entity.pdbx_description
1 polymer ?
#
loop_
_entity_poly.entity_id
_entity_poly.type
_entity_poly.pdbx_seq_one_letter_code
_entity_poly.pdbx_strand_id
1 'polypeptide(L)'
;MNIFAVALIYLSVAVLSGCASGLSGSDYSRGQARQEQSVRTGVVESVREVKIEGTRSGIGAIAGGVAGGIGGSTAANDRLGAILAVLGALGGGLLGQALEQGVTSQKGLEITIKLDNGSMVSITQAADEEFKPGERVRILGGGGVSRVSH
;
A
#
# COMPACT_ATOMS: atom_id res chain seq x y z
N MET A 1 -22.97 -18.89 -22.11
CA MET A 1 -22.06 -17.92 -21.50
C MET A 1 -21.64 -16.98 -22.61
N ASN A 2 -22.10 -15.70 -22.53
CA ASN A 2 -21.93 -14.76 -23.64
C ASN A 2 -20.47 -14.30 -23.73
N ILE A 3 -19.92 -14.25 -24.97
CA ILE A 3 -18.55 -13.80 -25.25
C ILE A 3 -18.25 -12.45 -24.57
N PHE A 4 -19.24 -11.56 -24.50
CA PHE A 4 -19.14 -10.30 -23.79
C PHE A 4 -18.89 -10.44 -22.29
N ALA A 5 -19.51 -11.41 -21.62
CA ALA A 5 -19.28 -11.66 -20.18
C ALA A 5 -17.88 -12.19 -19.92
N VAL A 6 -17.37 -13.05 -20.79
CA VAL A 6 -15.99 -13.58 -20.72
C VAL A 6 -14.98 -12.46 -20.97
N ALA A 7 -15.21 -11.62 -21.98
CA ALA A 7 -14.34 -10.48 -22.28
C ALA A 7 -14.31 -9.46 -21.12
N LEU A 8 -15.45 -9.22 -20.46
CA LEU A 8 -15.53 -8.33 -19.29
C LEU A 8 -14.75 -8.87 -18.08
N ILE A 9 -14.80 -10.19 -17.86
CA ILE A 9 -14.06 -10.86 -16.80
C ILE A 9 -12.54 -10.79 -17.08
N TYR A 10 -12.12 -11.02 -18.31
CA TYR A 10 -10.69 -10.87 -18.68
C TYR A 10 -10.20 -9.44 -18.57
N LEU A 11 -11.00 -8.47 -18.94
CA LEU A 11 -10.67 -7.05 -18.80
C LEU A 11 -10.58 -6.64 -17.34
N SER A 12 -11.47 -7.14 -16.46
CA SER A 12 -11.42 -6.85 -15.02
C SER A 12 -10.19 -7.46 -14.35
N VAL A 13 -9.77 -8.67 -14.73
CA VAL A 13 -8.55 -9.31 -14.21
C VAL A 13 -7.29 -8.56 -14.68
N ALA A 14 -7.26 -8.05 -15.90
CA ALA A 14 -6.12 -7.29 -16.44
C ALA A 14 -5.91 -5.94 -15.73
N VAL A 15 -6.97 -5.31 -15.22
CA VAL A 15 -6.90 -4.03 -14.49
C VAL A 15 -6.41 -4.20 -13.04
N LEU A 16 -6.50 -5.42 -12.46
CA LEU A 16 -6.06 -5.69 -11.08
C LEU A 16 -4.54 -5.85 -10.91
N SER A 17 -3.77 -5.86 -12.00
CA SER A 17 -2.29 -5.89 -11.91
C SER A 17 -1.70 -4.49 -11.63
N GLY A 18 -2.25 -3.78 -10.65
CA GLY A 18 -1.72 -2.50 -10.18
C GLY A 18 -0.37 -2.67 -9.50
N CYS A 19 0.62 -1.87 -9.90
CA CYS A 19 1.93 -1.83 -9.26
C CYS A 19 1.78 -1.37 -7.80
N ALA A 20 1.96 -2.28 -6.85
CA ALA A 20 2.20 -1.92 -5.47
C ALA A 20 3.57 -1.22 -5.40
N SER A 21 3.60 0.04 -4.94
CA SER A 21 4.87 0.69 -4.59
C SER A 21 5.41 -0.01 -3.35
N GLY A 22 6.56 -0.67 -3.47
CA GLY A 22 7.22 -1.37 -2.37
C GLY A 22 7.66 -0.38 -1.28
N LEU A 23 7.51 -0.80 -0.02
CA LEU A 23 8.07 -0.12 1.17
C LEU A 23 9.27 -0.90 1.73
N SER A 24 9.81 -1.81 0.93
CA SER A 24 11.00 -2.59 1.21
C SER A 24 12.25 -1.71 1.25
N GLY A 25 13.20 -2.07 2.10
CA GLY A 25 14.54 -1.46 2.11
C GLY A 25 15.30 -1.65 0.80
N SER A 26 14.96 -2.66 0.00
CA SER A 26 15.58 -2.98 -1.28
C SER A 26 14.88 -2.36 -2.50
N ASP A 27 13.67 -1.83 -2.37
CA ASP A 27 12.90 -1.28 -3.47
C ASP A 27 13.28 0.17 -3.79
N TYR A 28 13.43 0.45 -5.09
CA TYR A 28 13.72 1.78 -5.63
C TYR A 28 12.59 2.25 -6.54
N SER A 29 12.02 3.38 -6.23
CA SER A 29 11.12 4.05 -7.16
C SER A 29 11.90 4.56 -8.39
N ARG A 30 11.21 4.71 -9.53
CA ARG A 30 11.83 5.26 -10.74
C ARG A 30 12.42 6.66 -10.53
N GLY A 31 11.82 7.45 -9.65
CA GLY A 31 12.32 8.79 -9.31
C GLY A 31 13.60 8.77 -8.48
N GLN A 32 13.86 7.69 -7.72
CA GLN A 32 15.07 7.51 -6.91
C GLN A 32 16.23 6.92 -7.72
N ALA A 33 15.91 6.26 -8.85
CA ALA A 33 16.94 5.74 -9.74
C ALA A 33 17.74 6.89 -10.38
N ARG A 34 19.05 6.73 -10.51
CA ARG A 34 19.99 7.72 -11.04
C ARG A 34 20.17 8.99 -10.18
N GLN A 35 19.71 8.96 -8.93
CA GLN A 35 19.98 10.04 -7.98
C GLN A 35 21.07 9.62 -7.01
N GLU A 36 21.91 10.57 -6.66
CA GLU A 36 22.89 10.39 -5.58
C GLU A 36 22.17 10.26 -4.25
N GLN A 37 22.56 9.29 -3.45
CA GLN A 37 22.02 9.06 -2.12
C GLN A 37 23.12 9.27 -1.08
N SER A 38 22.76 9.94 0.01
CA SER A 38 23.65 10.03 1.17
C SER A 38 23.66 8.70 1.91
N VAL A 39 24.84 8.26 2.30
CA VAL A 39 25.02 7.05 3.12
C VAL A 39 25.51 7.48 4.50
N ARG A 40 24.76 7.06 5.53
CA ARG A 40 25.14 7.21 6.94
C ARG A 40 25.24 5.83 7.56
N THR A 41 26.19 5.65 8.46
CA THR A 41 26.40 4.38 9.16
C THR A 41 26.07 4.52 10.64
N GLY A 42 25.66 3.42 11.23
CA GLY A 42 25.32 3.36 12.65
C GLY A 42 25.10 1.94 13.14
N VAL A 43 24.67 1.82 14.38
CA VAL A 43 24.39 0.55 15.04
C VAL A 43 22.91 0.54 15.43
N VAL A 44 22.24 -0.57 15.19
CA VAL A 44 20.85 -0.78 15.58
C VAL A 44 20.76 -0.78 17.12
N GLU A 45 19.97 0.11 17.67
CA GLU A 45 19.70 0.19 19.11
C GLU A 45 18.50 -0.67 19.50
N SER A 46 17.41 -0.57 18.73
CA SER A 46 16.21 -1.35 18.94
C SER A 46 15.44 -1.58 17.64
N VAL A 47 14.68 -2.66 17.61
CA VAL A 47 13.77 -3.02 16.51
C VAL A 47 12.40 -3.34 17.11
N ARG A 48 11.35 -2.77 16.51
CA ARG A 48 9.97 -2.99 16.93
C ARG A 48 9.10 -3.31 15.72
N GLU A 49 8.32 -4.38 15.80
CA GLU A 49 7.28 -4.65 14.80
C GLU A 49 6.18 -3.59 14.87
N VAL A 50 5.81 -3.06 13.74
CA VAL A 50 4.74 -2.09 13.56
C VAL A 50 3.84 -2.50 12.40
N LYS A 51 2.65 -1.95 12.35
CA LYS A 51 1.76 -2.08 11.20
C LYS A 51 1.90 -0.83 10.33
N ILE A 52 2.25 -1.04 9.06
CA ILE A 52 2.18 0.02 8.06
C ILE A 52 0.76 0.03 7.49
N GLU A 53 0.09 1.17 7.57
CA GLU A 53 -1.27 1.32 7.05
C GLU A 53 -1.29 1.11 5.53
N GLY A 54 -2.37 0.51 5.05
CA GLY A 54 -2.62 0.35 3.62
C GLY A 54 -2.94 1.66 2.92
N THR A 55 -2.89 1.63 1.61
CA THR A 55 -3.19 2.79 0.77
C THR A 55 -4.68 3.12 0.79
N ARG A 56 -4.98 4.40 0.63
CA ARG A 56 -6.33 4.94 0.40
C ARG A 56 -6.32 5.70 -0.92
N SER A 57 -6.07 5.00 -2.02
CA SER A 57 -6.01 5.63 -3.34
C SER A 57 -7.39 6.06 -3.87
N GLY A 58 -8.46 5.52 -3.26
CA GLY A 58 -9.84 5.70 -3.72
C GLY A 58 -10.26 4.71 -4.81
N ILE A 59 -9.35 3.90 -5.32
CA ILE A 59 -9.64 2.87 -6.33
C ILE A 59 -10.66 1.87 -5.79
N GLY A 60 -10.47 1.43 -4.53
CA GLY A 60 -11.43 0.53 -3.86
C GLY A 60 -12.80 1.18 -3.70
N ALA A 61 -12.86 2.47 -3.37
CA ALA A 61 -14.14 3.19 -3.27
C ALA A 61 -14.84 3.30 -4.61
N ILE A 62 -14.12 3.60 -5.69
CA ILE A 62 -14.68 3.68 -7.05
C ILE A 62 -15.16 2.30 -7.50
N ALA A 63 -14.35 1.27 -7.39
CA ALA A 63 -14.70 -0.08 -7.80
C ALA A 63 -15.88 -0.63 -7.00
N GLY A 64 -15.87 -0.46 -5.68
CA GLY A 64 -16.97 -0.84 -4.79
C GLY A 64 -18.25 -0.05 -5.06
N GLY A 65 -18.12 1.26 -5.33
CA GLY A 65 -19.26 2.11 -5.67
C GLY A 65 -19.92 1.71 -6.99
N VAL A 66 -19.14 1.43 -8.03
CA VAL A 66 -19.65 0.95 -9.32
C VAL A 66 -20.32 -0.42 -9.17
N ALA A 67 -19.68 -1.37 -8.51
CA ALA A 67 -20.24 -2.69 -8.28
C ALA A 67 -21.53 -2.64 -7.44
N GLY A 68 -21.52 -1.86 -6.35
CA GLY A 68 -22.69 -1.66 -5.50
C GLY A 68 -23.83 -0.93 -6.20
N GLY A 69 -23.52 0.08 -7.04
CA GLY A 69 -24.51 0.80 -7.85
C GLY A 69 -25.20 -0.09 -8.87
N ILE A 70 -24.44 -0.91 -9.60
CA ILE A 70 -24.99 -1.88 -10.55
C ILE A 70 -25.85 -2.91 -9.81
N GLY A 71 -25.32 -3.50 -8.73
CA GLY A 71 -26.05 -4.48 -7.91
C GLY A 71 -27.36 -3.92 -7.36
N GLY A 72 -27.34 -2.69 -6.85
CA GLY A 72 -28.52 -2.00 -6.36
C GLY A 72 -29.57 -1.74 -7.46
N SER A 73 -29.14 -1.29 -8.65
CA SER A 73 -30.01 -1.00 -9.77
C SER A 73 -30.74 -2.23 -10.30
N THR A 74 -30.10 -3.41 -10.24
CA THR A 74 -30.68 -4.67 -10.70
C THR A 74 -31.60 -5.36 -9.69
N ALA A 75 -31.56 -4.91 -8.41
CA ALA A 75 -32.37 -5.50 -7.34
C ALA A 75 -33.87 -5.16 -7.42
N ALA A 76 -34.22 -4.08 -8.10
CA ALA A 76 -35.61 -3.67 -8.30
C ALA A 76 -35.75 -2.89 -9.60
N ASN A 77 -37.03 -2.82 -10.11
CA ASN A 77 -37.35 -2.03 -11.29
C ASN A 77 -37.76 -0.60 -10.90
N ASP A 78 -37.71 0.30 -11.88
CA ASP A 78 -38.20 1.69 -11.79
C ASP A 78 -37.49 2.55 -10.71
N ARG A 79 -38.28 3.36 -10.01
CA ARG A 79 -37.78 4.34 -9.01
C ARG A 79 -37.05 3.68 -7.83
N LEU A 80 -37.51 2.48 -7.42
CA LEU A 80 -36.86 1.77 -6.32
C LEU A 80 -35.48 1.29 -6.72
N GLY A 81 -35.28 0.82 -7.96
CA GLY A 81 -33.97 0.45 -8.50
C GLY A 81 -32.97 1.62 -8.48
N ALA A 82 -33.44 2.83 -8.82
CA ALA A 82 -32.58 4.03 -8.75
C ALA A 82 -32.16 4.38 -7.31
N ILE A 83 -33.06 4.25 -6.34
CA ILE A 83 -32.73 4.47 -4.92
C ILE A 83 -31.75 3.42 -4.43
N LEU A 84 -31.97 2.15 -4.75
CA LEU A 84 -31.06 1.06 -4.37
C LEU A 84 -29.70 1.16 -5.06
N ALA A 85 -29.63 1.71 -6.28
CA ALA A 85 -28.36 1.99 -6.95
C ALA A 85 -27.53 3.02 -6.18
N VAL A 86 -28.13 4.09 -5.69
CA VAL A 86 -27.44 5.12 -4.90
C VAL A 86 -26.96 4.55 -3.56
N LEU A 87 -27.84 3.83 -2.85
CA LEU A 87 -27.48 3.22 -1.57
C LEU A 87 -26.40 2.13 -1.75
N GLY A 88 -26.51 1.35 -2.81
CA GLY A 88 -25.52 0.33 -3.18
C GLY A 88 -24.16 0.95 -3.53
N ALA A 89 -24.15 2.06 -4.28
CA ALA A 89 -22.92 2.78 -4.60
C ALA A 89 -22.24 3.35 -3.36
N LEU A 90 -23.00 3.94 -2.43
CA LEU A 90 -22.45 4.47 -1.18
C LEU A 90 -21.90 3.35 -0.29
N GLY A 91 -22.68 2.31 -0.04
CA GLY A 91 -22.27 1.16 0.76
C GLY A 91 -21.10 0.41 0.14
N GLY A 92 -21.16 0.14 -1.16
CA GLY A 92 -20.11 -0.51 -1.92
C GLY A 92 -18.82 0.30 -1.94
N GLY A 93 -18.90 1.63 -2.06
CA GLY A 93 -17.76 2.53 -2.00
C GLY A 93 -17.03 2.48 -0.65
N LEU A 94 -17.78 2.51 0.46
CA LEU A 94 -17.22 2.40 1.81
C LEU A 94 -16.57 1.03 2.04
N LEU A 95 -17.23 -0.05 1.65
CA LEU A 95 -16.68 -1.40 1.76
C LEU A 95 -15.45 -1.58 0.88
N GLY A 96 -15.46 -1.08 -0.35
CA GLY A 96 -14.34 -1.17 -1.27
C GLY A 96 -13.11 -0.43 -0.76
N GLN A 97 -13.29 0.75 -0.14
CA GLN A 97 -12.20 1.48 0.50
C GLN A 97 -11.63 0.72 1.72
N ALA A 98 -12.49 0.14 2.54
CA ALA A 98 -12.05 -0.65 3.70
C ALA A 98 -11.27 -1.89 3.27
N LEU A 99 -11.71 -2.57 2.21
CA LEU A 99 -11.02 -3.72 1.63
C LEU A 99 -9.66 -3.31 1.05
N GLU A 100 -9.59 -2.20 0.28
CA GLU A 100 -8.33 -1.68 -0.25
C GLU A 100 -7.31 -1.47 0.87
N GLN A 101 -7.71 -0.77 1.94
CA GLN A 101 -6.82 -0.51 3.07
C GLN A 101 -6.42 -1.81 3.79
N GLY A 102 -7.34 -2.76 3.91
CA GLY A 102 -7.08 -4.05 4.55
C GLY A 102 -6.05 -4.89 3.80
N VAL A 103 -6.21 -5.04 2.48
CA VAL A 103 -5.34 -5.89 1.65
C VAL A 103 -3.99 -5.25 1.34
N THR A 104 -3.87 -3.92 1.44
CA THR A 104 -2.62 -3.21 1.19
C THR A 104 -1.84 -2.90 2.47
N SER A 105 -2.41 -3.15 3.66
CA SER A 105 -1.67 -3.02 4.91
C SER A 105 -0.65 -4.14 5.05
N GLN A 106 0.52 -3.80 5.60
CA GLN A 106 1.60 -4.78 5.76
C GLN A 106 2.33 -4.62 7.09
N LYS A 107 3.04 -5.67 7.48
CA LYS A 107 3.95 -5.60 8.63
C LYS A 107 5.16 -4.76 8.26
N GLY A 108 5.62 -3.94 9.20
CA GLY A 108 6.83 -3.16 9.11
C GLY A 108 7.70 -3.32 10.34
N LEU A 109 8.93 -2.86 10.22
CA LEU A 109 9.87 -2.71 11.32
C LEU A 109 10.15 -1.22 11.53
N GLU A 110 10.04 -0.77 12.76
CA GLU A 110 10.60 0.50 13.21
C GLU A 110 11.98 0.21 13.80
N ILE A 111 13.01 0.71 13.12
CA ILE A 111 14.40 0.44 13.44
C ILE A 111 14.99 1.73 14.00
N THR A 112 15.37 1.72 15.26
CA THR A 112 16.09 2.84 15.90
C THR A 112 17.59 2.59 15.80
N ILE A 113 18.32 3.56 15.26
CA ILE A 113 19.74 3.44 14.94
C ILE A 113 20.48 4.60 15.60
N LYS A 114 21.55 4.25 16.31
CA LYS A 114 22.53 5.21 16.81
C LYS A 114 23.62 5.39 15.73
N LEU A 115 23.66 6.59 15.15
CA LEU A 115 24.62 6.93 14.11
C LEU A 115 26.02 7.10 14.69
N ASP A 116 27.04 6.94 13.85
CA ASP A 116 28.44 7.11 14.24
C ASP A 116 28.77 8.55 14.73
N ASN A 117 27.96 9.54 14.37
CA ASN A 117 28.07 10.92 14.89
C ASN A 117 27.40 11.12 16.25
N GLY A 118 26.86 10.05 16.85
CA GLY A 118 26.19 10.06 18.16
C GLY A 118 24.69 10.42 18.14
N SER A 119 24.13 10.86 17.01
CA SER A 119 22.69 11.12 16.90
C SER A 119 21.89 9.83 16.73
N MET A 120 20.62 9.87 17.11
CA MET A 120 19.70 8.75 16.93
C MET A 120 18.68 9.07 15.86
N VAL A 121 18.34 8.08 15.05
CA VAL A 121 17.29 8.16 14.03
C VAL A 121 16.42 6.91 14.09
N SER A 122 15.13 7.07 13.80
CA SER A 122 14.21 5.94 13.65
C SER A 122 13.67 5.91 12.22
N ILE A 123 13.65 4.75 11.61
CA ILE A 123 13.19 4.52 10.24
C ILE A 123 12.19 3.36 10.28
N THR A 124 11.05 3.56 9.61
CA THR A 124 10.04 2.52 9.45
C THR A 124 10.03 2.05 8.01
N GLN A 125 10.23 0.76 7.80
CA GLN A 125 10.19 0.10 6.49
C GLN A 125 9.45 -1.24 6.55
N ALA A 126 9.21 -1.88 5.42
CA ALA A 126 8.61 -3.21 5.38
C ALA A 126 9.48 -4.22 6.14
N ALA A 127 8.84 -5.23 6.73
CA ALA A 127 9.52 -6.30 7.48
C ALA A 127 9.98 -7.41 6.53
N ASP A 128 10.80 -7.08 5.55
CA ASP A 128 11.35 -7.98 4.53
C ASP A 128 12.80 -8.41 4.82
N GLU A 129 13.49 -7.65 5.66
CA GLU A 129 14.83 -7.98 6.18
C GLU A 129 14.80 -8.07 7.71
N GLU A 130 15.62 -8.94 8.28
CA GLU A 130 15.77 -9.09 9.71
C GLU A 130 16.88 -8.17 10.23
N PHE A 131 16.59 -7.38 11.28
CA PHE A 131 17.57 -6.53 11.95
C PHE A 131 17.63 -6.90 13.42
N LYS A 132 18.84 -6.86 14.01
CA LYS A 132 19.05 -7.19 15.42
C LYS A 132 19.75 -6.05 16.16
N PRO A 133 19.39 -5.78 17.42
CA PRO A 133 20.14 -4.84 18.25
C PRO A 133 21.63 -5.17 18.28
N GLY A 134 22.48 -4.16 18.16
CA GLY A 134 23.93 -4.30 18.09
C GLY A 134 24.50 -4.49 16.67
N GLU A 135 23.65 -4.67 15.67
CA GLU A 135 24.07 -4.87 14.29
C GLU A 135 24.47 -3.55 13.61
N ARG A 136 25.53 -3.60 12.80
CA ARG A 136 25.97 -2.43 12.05
C ARG A 136 25.24 -2.34 10.73
N VAL A 137 24.64 -1.17 10.47
CA VAL A 137 23.80 -0.93 9.30
C VAL A 137 24.13 0.37 8.61
N ARG A 138 23.67 0.48 7.36
CA ARG A 138 23.75 1.68 6.53
C ARG A 138 22.37 2.27 6.36
N ILE A 139 22.28 3.57 6.45
CA ILE A 139 21.08 4.34 6.11
C ILE A 139 21.33 5.01 4.78
N LEU A 140 20.54 4.65 3.80
CA LEU A 140 20.54 5.25 2.47
C LEU A 140 19.43 6.29 2.43
N GLY A 141 19.79 7.55 2.18
CA GLY A 141 18.84 8.66 2.15
C GLY A 141 18.96 9.48 0.88
N GLY A 142 17.83 9.82 0.27
CA GLY A 142 17.75 10.67 -0.92
C GLY A 142 16.31 10.98 -1.28
N GLY A 143 16.03 12.20 -1.78
CA GLY A 143 14.70 12.59 -2.25
C GLY A 143 13.60 12.53 -1.20
N GLY A 144 13.93 12.71 0.10
CA GLY A 144 12.96 12.66 1.20
C GLY A 144 12.62 11.25 1.71
N VAL A 145 13.23 10.22 1.15
CA VAL A 145 13.07 8.82 1.58
C VAL A 145 14.37 8.32 2.19
N SER A 146 14.25 7.58 3.29
CA SER A 146 15.38 6.92 3.94
C SER A 146 15.04 5.45 4.17
N ARG A 147 16.04 4.59 4.04
CA ARG A 147 15.92 3.15 4.27
C ARG A 147 17.17 2.62 4.96
N VAL A 148 17.01 1.49 5.64
CA VAL A 148 18.07 0.76 6.33
C VAL A 148 18.45 -0.46 5.50
N SER A 149 19.72 -0.75 5.41
CA SER A 149 20.28 -1.93 4.75
C SER A 149 21.54 -2.39 5.48
N HIS A 150 21.89 -3.64 5.31
CA HIS A 150 23.15 -4.22 5.77
C HIS A 150 24.37 -3.70 5.00
#